data_1666b8b40614f4dd84530e859fdae478
#
_entry.id   1666b8b40614f4dd84530e859fdae478
#
_cell.length_a   1.000
_cell.length_b   1.000
_cell.length_c   1.000
_cell.angle_alpha   90.00
_cell.angle_beta   90.00
_cell.angle_gamma   90.00
#
_symmetry.space_group_name_H-M   'P 1'
#
loop_
_entity.id
_entity.type
_entity.pdbx_description
1 polymer ?
#
loop_
_entity_poly.entity_id
_entity_poly.type
_entity_poly.pdbx_seq_one_letter_code
_entity_poly.pdbx_strand_id
1 'polypeptide(L)'
;MLRIILCVFIPLFFNHNNLSSQILKLSGGINRTWMNEKPFDTPCLTYTGSLGYDYLLYRDYHDWFYLSSEIGYIKRSGKNAITGSKLNMDHLHLNTLFKVKYSFENLMMSAGVGPSVDYRVIKGGQSNKLVFGARPEIGLSYFLSNRISLYFTVAYLKGFSGVESMMQADSSDKTFYNNSLLFTIGIGYRVKKKKINYWHYSSL
;
A
#
# COMPACT_ATOMS: atom_id res chain seq x y z
N MET A 1 -21.19 -6.61 2.60
CA MET A 1 -19.96 -6.03 2.01
C MET A 1 -18.70 -6.82 2.31
N LEU A 2 -18.39 -7.17 3.55
CA LEU A 2 -17.21 -7.98 3.92
C LEU A 2 -17.15 -9.32 3.16
N ARG A 3 -18.29 -9.98 2.94
CA ARG A 3 -18.40 -11.26 2.19
C ARG A 3 -18.00 -11.13 0.71
N ILE A 4 -18.27 -9.99 0.07
CA ILE A 4 -17.93 -9.75 -1.34
C ILE A 4 -16.42 -9.52 -1.48
N ILE A 5 -15.80 -8.80 -0.54
CA ILE A 5 -14.35 -8.58 -0.50
C ILE A 5 -13.61 -9.90 -0.31
N LEU A 6 -14.09 -10.77 0.60
CA LEU A 6 -13.52 -12.10 0.79
C LEU A 6 -13.67 -12.99 -0.46
N CYS A 7 -14.81 -12.96 -1.15
CA CYS A 7 -15.06 -13.76 -2.35
C CYS A 7 -14.19 -13.36 -3.55
N VAL A 8 -13.76 -12.10 -3.65
CA VAL A 8 -12.85 -11.65 -4.72
C VAL A 8 -11.39 -11.98 -4.40
N PHE A 9 -11.00 -11.98 -3.12
CA PHE A 9 -9.61 -12.23 -2.73
C PHE A 9 -9.27 -13.73 -2.59
N ILE A 10 -10.19 -14.57 -2.13
CA ILE A 10 -9.96 -16.00 -1.94
C ILE A 10 -9.57 -16.74 -3.23
N PRO A 11 -10.22 -16.55 -4.41
CA PRO A 11 -9.84 -17.24 -5.63
C PRO A 11 -8.45 -16.87 -6.15
N LEU A 12 -7.99 -15.64 -5.87
CA LEU A 12 -6.64 -15.19 -6.27
C LEU A 12 -5.54 -15.95 -5.52
N PHE A 13 -5.82 -16.44 -4.31
CA PHE A 13 -4.85 -17.21 -3.52
C PHE A 13 -4.82 -18.70 -3.88
N PHE A 14 -5.88 -19.24 -4.49
CA PHE A 14 -6.04 -20.71 -4.68
C PHE A 14 -5.78 -21.21 -6.09
N ASN A 15 -5.49 -20.37 -7.07
CA ASN A 15 -5.19 -20.83 -8.43
C ASN A 15 -3.73 -21.33 -8.52
N HIS A 16 -3.52 -22.60 -8.11
CA HIS A 16 -2.21 -23.19 -7.80
C HIS A 16 -1.30 -23.50 -8.99
N ASN A 17 -1.77 -23.39 -10.24
CA ASN A 17 -1.05 -24.02 -11.35
C ASN A 17 0.06 -23.20 -12.00
N ASN A 18 0.25 -21.89 -11.67
CA ASN A 18 1.25 -21.00 -12.31
C ASN A 18 2.05 -20.12 -11.33
N LEU A 19 2.48 -20.66 -10.21
CA LEU A 19 3.03 -19.91 -9.06
C LEU A 19 4.53 -19.53 -9.15
N SER A 20 5.07 -19.16 -10.30
CA SER A 20 6.53 -19.08 -10.44
C SER A 20 7.21 -17.79 -9.93
N SER A 21 6.47 -16.73 -9.59
CA SER A 21 7.08 -15.45 -9.16
C SER A 21 6.25 -14.71 -8.11
N GLN A 22 5.68 -15.44 -7.17
CA GLN A 22 4.90 -14.84 -6.08
C GLN A 22 5.83 -14.38 -4.95
N ILE A 23 5.59 -13.17 -4.44
CA ILE A 23 6.38 -12.58 -3.36
C ILE A 23 5.45 -12.21 -2.21
N LEU A 24 5.66 -12.83 -1.06
CA LEU A 24 5.07 -12.40 0.21
C LEU A 24 5.92 -11.27 0.78
N LYS A 25 5.29 -10.22 1.29
CA LYS A 25 5.98 -9.02 1.79
C LYS A 25 5.53 -8.69 3.21
N LEU A 26 6.49 -8.29 4.03
CA LEU A 26 6.26 -7.69 5.34
C LEU A 26 6.97 -6.35 5.37
N SER A 27 6.25 -5.29 5.70
CA SER A 27 6.83 -3.94 5.77
C SER A 27 6.39 -3.15 6.99
N GLY A 28 7.23 -2.20 7.33
CA GLY A 28 6.94 -1.15 8.29
C GLY A 28 7.57 0.15 7.84
N GLY A 29 7.09 1.26 8.37
CA GLY A 29 7.66 2.54 7.98
C GLY A 29 7.01 3.74 8.64
N ILE A 30 7.44 4.89 8.15
CA ILE A 30 6.92 6.19 8.57
C ILE A 30 5.97 6.74 7.52
N ASN A 31 5.03 7.51 7.99
CA ASN A 31 3.99 8.11 7.20
C ASN A 31 3.87 9.59 7.58
N ARG A 32 4.05 10.48 6.60
CA ARG A 32 3.80 11.91 6.74
C ARG A 32 2.40 12.20 6.26
N THR A 33 1.51 12.56 7.19
CA THR A 33 0.08 12.75 6.92
C THR A 33 -0.32 14.20 7.13
N TRP A 34 -1.27 14.69 6.35
CA TRP A 34 -1.90 16.00 6.50
C TRP A 34 -3.33 15.96 5.95
N MET A 35 -4.13 16.90 6.42
CA MET A 35 -5.45 17.17 5.86
C MET A 35 -5.36 18.35 4.89
N ASN A 36 -6.22 18.38 3.89
CA ASN A 36 -6.20 19.46 2.89
C ASN A 36 -6.90 20.75 3.36
N GLU A 37 -7.53 20.75 4.55
CA GLU A 37 -8.26 21.90 5.06
C GLU A 37 -7.87 22.25 6.50
N LYS A 38 -7.91 23.55 6.79
CA LYS A 38 -7.72 24.10 8.15
C LYS A 38 -8.85 23.61 9.08
N PRO A 39 -8.56 23.38 10.36
CA PRO A 39 -7.32 23.75 11.04
C PRO A 39 -6.26 22.64 11.11
N PHE A 40 -6.45 21.46 10.50
CA PHE A 40 -5.58 20.29 10.65
C PHE A 40 -4.66 20.05 9.43
N ASP A 41 -4.30 21.11 8.72
CA ASP A 41 -3.47 21.09 7.51
C ASP A 41 -1.97 20.90 7.77
N THR A 42 -1.53 21.05 9.03
CA THR A 42 -0.12 20.87 9.39
C THR A 42 0.27 19.38 9.36
N PRO A 43 1.33 19.02 8.61
CA PRO A 43 1.78 17.65 8.50
C PRO A 43 2.23 17.05 9.83
N CYS A 44 1.90 15.78 10.03
CA CYS A 44 2.33 14.97 11.17
C CYS A 44 3.06 13.72 10.70
N LEU A 45 4.10 13.32 11.45
CA LEU A 45 4.73 12.02 11.27
C LEU A 45 3.98 10.97 12.10
N THR A 46 3.69 9.85 11.45
CA THR A 46 3.03 8.69 12.03
C THR A 46 3.71 7.41 11.54
N TYR A 47 3.14 6.25 11.81
CA TYR A 47 3.72 4.97 11.42
C TYR A 47 2.71 4.11 10.65
N THR A 48 3.24 3.14 9.92
CA THR A 48 2.48 2.16 9.13
C THR A 48 3.16 0.80 9.19
N GLY A 49 2.38 -0.25 9.03
CA GLY A 49 2.88 -1.61 8.87
C GLY A 49 1.93 -2.43 8.03
N SER A 50 2.44 -3.27 7.13
CA SER A 50 1.61 -4.05 6.22
C SER A 50 2.18 -5.43 5.90
N LEU A 51 1.26 -6.33 5.58
CA LEU A 51 1.51 -7.60 4.91
C LEU A 51 1.04 -7.47 3.47
N GLY A 52 1.85 -7.89 2.53
CA GLY A 52 1.55 -7.79 1.12
C GLY A 52 1.87 -9.07 0.37
N TYR A 53 1.26 -9.15 -0.80
CA TYR A 53 1.44 -10.27 -1.71
C TYR A 53 1.45 -9.76 -3.14
N ASP A 54 2.53 -10.08 -3.88
CA ASP A 54 2.65 -9.77 -5.28
C ASP A 54 2.37 -11.01 -6.11
N TYR A 55 1.35 -10.92 -6.96
CA TYR A 55 0.94 -11.93 -7.90
C TYR A 55 1.34 -11.54 -9.32
N LEU A 56 2.06 -12.42 -10.03
CA LEU A 56 2.42 -12.22 -11.43
C LEU A 56 1.18 -12.36 -12.32
N LEU A 57 0.76 -11.29 -12.98
CA LEU A 57 -0.39 -11.29 -13.87
C LEU A 57 -0.05 -11.77 -15.28
N TYR A 58 1.10 -11.34 -15.76
CA TYR A 58 1.52 -11.65 -17.13
C TYR A 58 2.92 -12.26 -17.12
N ARG A 59 3.02 -13.45 -17.70
CA ARG A 59 4.25 -14.22 -17.80
C ARG A 59 4.78 -14.13 -19.22
N ASP A 60 5.76 -13.28 -19.39
CA ASP A 60 6.59 -13.20 -20.59
C ASP A 60 8.05 -13.48 -20.18
N TYR A 61 8.97 -13.36 -21.12
CA TYR A 61 10.42 -13.56 -20.87
C TYR A 61 10.96 -12.77 -19.66
N HIS A 62 10.30 -11.69 -19.24
CA HIS A 62 10.80 -10.78 -18.21
C HIS A 62 9.97 -10.67 -16.94
N ASP A 63 8.83 -11.38 -16.78
CA ASP A 63 8.00 -11.31 -15.56
C ASP A 63 7.84 -9.86 -15.05
N TRP A 64 7.24 -8.98 -15.82
CA TRP A 64 7.26 -7.55 -15.53
C TRP A 64 5.97 -6.97 -14.95
N PHE A 65 4.83 -7.65 -15.08
CA PHE A 65 3.52 -7.10 -14.68
C PHE A 65 2.89 -7.89 -13.52
N TYR A 66 2.62 -7.19 -12.43
CA TYR A 66 2.16 -7.77 -11.17
C TYR A 66 0.91 -7.09 -10.65
N LEU A 67 0.06 -7.87 -9.96
CA LEU A 67 -0.96 -7.40 -9.04
C LEU A 67 -0.39 -7.50 -7.63
N SER A 68 -0.31 -6.39 -6.92
CA SER A 68 0.16 -6.31 -5.55
C SER A 68 -1.01 -5.99 -4.63
N SER A 69 -1.32 -6.88 -3.70
CA SER A 69 -2.33 -6.63 -2.67
C SER A 69 -1.68 -6.53 -1.32
N GLU A 70 -2.05 -5.53 -0.54
CA GLU A 70 -1.50 -5.29 0.79
C GLU A 70 -2.63 -5.01 1.77
N ILE A 71 -2.53 -5.61 2.96
CA ILE A 71 -3.35 -5.31 4.11
C ILE A 71 -2.45 -4.84 5.24
N GLY A 72 -2.86 -3.81 5.96
CA GLY A 72 -2.02 -3.27 7.01
C GLY A 72 -2.75 -2.30 7.92
N TYR A 73 -1.95 -1.72 8.79
CA TYR A 73 -2.34 -0.66 9.69
C TYR A 73 -1.64 0.64 9.28
N ILE A 74 -2.40 1.71 9.25
CA ILE A 74 -1.89 3.05 9.00
C ILE A 74 -2.47 4.03 10.02
N LYS A 75 -1.59 4.74 10.72
CA LYS A 75 -1.99 5.86 11.56
C LYS A 75 -1.96 7.14 10.73
N ARG A 76 -3.05 7.86 10.72
CA ARG A 76 -3.16 9.17 10.06
C ARG A 76 -3.37 10.25 11.11
N SER A 77 -2.82 11.43 10.88
CA SER A 77 -2.91 12.53 11.83
C SER A 77 -2.86 13.86 11.09
N GLY A 78 -3.57 14.83 11.63
CA GLY A 78 -3.44 16.23 11.27
C GLY A 78 -3.20 17.07 12.52
N LYS A 79 -2.43 18.13 12.43
CA LYS A 79 -2.15 19.02 13.55
C LYS A 79 -2.72 20.41 13.24
N ASN A 80 -3.39 21.00 14.24
CA ASN A 80 -3.81 22.38 14.20
C ASN A 80 -2.58 23.28 14.47
N ALA A 81 -2.26 24.14 13.53
CA ALA A 81 -1.11 25.05 13.63
C ALA A 81 -1.22 26.05 14.78
N ILE A 82 -2.44 26.46 15.15
CA ILE A 82 -2.70 27.50 16.17
C ILE A 82 -2.71 26.88 17.56
N THR A 83 -3.51 25.84 17.77
CA THR A 83 -3.70 25.24 19.12
C THR A 83 -2.70 24.14 19.41
N GLY A 84 -1.97 23.64 18.42
CA GLY A 84 -1.08 22.49 18.57
C GLY A 84 -1.80 21.15 18.75
N SER A 85 -3.14 21.14 18.80
CA SER A 85 -3.93 19.92 18.99
C SER A 85 -3.76 18.98 17.79
N LYS A 86 -3.71 17.66 18.08
CA LYS A 86 -3.56 16.61 17.05
C LYS A 86 -4.85 15.81 16.94
N LEU A 87 -5.30 15.60 15.72
CA LEU A 87 -6.36 14.66 15.40
C LEU A 87 -5.70 13.36 14.91
N ASN A 88 -5.78 12.29 15.71
CA ASN A 88 -5.23 10.99 15.38
C ASN A 88 -6.35 10.04 14.93
N MET A 89 -6.10 9.30 13.87
CA MET A 89 -7.04 8.34 13.31
C MET A 89 -6.30 7.05 12.94
N ASP A 90 -6.78 5.95 13.48
CA ASP A 90 -6.26 4.61 13.24
C ASP A 90 -7.10 3.93 12.14
N HIS A 91 -6.43 3.39 11.12
CA HIS A 91 -7.08 2.74 10.00
C HIS A 91 -6.49 1.35 9.74
N LEU A 92 -7.36 0.40 9.43
CA LEU A 92 -6.99 -0.78 8.66
C LEU A 92 -6.96 -0.37 7.19
N HIS A 93 -5.84 -0.65 6.56
CA HIS A 93 -5.56 -0.25 5.20
C HIS A 93 -5.54 -1.47 4.28
N LEU A 94 -6.27 -1.40 3.18
CA LEU A 94 -6.28 -2.38 2.12
C LEU A 94 -5.99 -1.68 0.81
N ASN A 95 -5.00 -2.16 0.06
CA ASN A 95 -4.74 -1.65 -1.28
C ASN A 95 -4.49 -2.77 -2.27
N THR A 96 -4.77 -2.48 -3.53
CA THR A 96 -4.49 -3.36 -4.65
C THR A 96 -3.89 -2.53 -5.78
N LEU A 97 -2.64 -2.81 -6.12
CA LEU A 97 -1.85 -2.04 -7.07
C LEU A 97 -1.51 -2.87 -8.29
N PHE A 98 -1.67 -2.31 -9.46
CA PHE A 98 -1.04 -2.80 -10.69
C PHE A 98 0.39 -2.29 -10.70
N LYS A 99 1.36 -3.19 -10.72
CA LYS A 99 2.79 -2.86 -10.64
C LYS A 99 3.55 -3.37 -11.86
N VAL A 100 4.36 -2.51 -12.40
CA VAL A 100 5.41 -2.86 -13.37
C VAL A 100 6.72 -3.02 -12.59
N LYS A 101 7.45 -4.09 -12.87
CA LYS A 101 8.74 -4.38 -12.25
C LYS A 101 9.79 -4.60 -13.32
N TYR A 102 10.95 -3.98 -13.11
CA TYR A 102 12.12 -4.16 -13.95
C TYR A 102 13.28 -4.67 -13.10
N SER A 103 13.85 -5.82 -13.48
CA SER A 103 14.94 -6.45 -12.73
C SER A 103 16.25 -6.24 -13.46
N PHE A 104 17.24 -5.77 -12.72
CA PHE A 104 18.62 -5.64 -13.18
C PHE A 104 19.53 -6.35 -12.18
N GLU A 105 20.04 -7.52 -12.55
CA GLU A 105 20.81 -8.38 -11.66
C GLU A 105 20.10 -8.67 -10.32
N ASN A 106 20.70 -8.21 -9.21
CA ASN A 106 20.12 -8.35 -7.87
C ASN A 106 19.21 -7.20 -7.46
N LEU A 107 19.04 -6.21 -8.32
CA LEU A 107 18.20 -5.04 -8.09
C LEU A 107 16.92 -5.14 -8.88
N MET A 108 15.80 -4.77 -8.29
CA MET A 108 14.50 -4.70 -8.95
C MET A 108 13.84 -3.37 -8.63
N MET A 109 13.56 -2.61 -9.65
CA MET A 109 12.76 -1.38 -9.57
C MET A 109 11.29 -1.70 -9.82
N SER A 110 10.40 -0.98 -9.17
CA SER A 110 8.96 -1.13 -9.37
C SER A 110 8.26 0.22 -9.39
N ALA A 111 7.22 0.31 -10.19
CA ALA A 111 6.27 1.40 -10.17
C ALA A 111 4.86 0.82 -10.22
N GLY A 112 3.93 1.39 -9.48
CA GLY A 112 2.57 0.87 -9.42
C GLY A 112 1.56 1.94 -9.07
N VAL A 113 0.30 1.65 -9.40
CA VAL A 113 -0.83 2.50 -9.05
C VAL A 113 -2.07 1.63 -8.85
N GLY A 114 -2.94 2.04 -7.95
CA GLY A 114 -4.20 1.35 -7.76
C GLY A 114 -5.06 1.97 -6.66
N PRO A 115 -6.25 1.39 -6.45
CA PRO A 115 -7.17 1.81 -5.41
C PRO A 115 -6.67 1.42 -4.02
N SER A 116 -7.04 2.25 -3.06
CA SER A 116 -6.88 1.98 -1.64
C SER A 116 -8.20 2.18 -0.91
N VAL A 117 -8.42 1.35 0.10
CA VAL A 117 -9.57 1.43 0.98
C VAL A 117 -9.07 1.37 2.41
N ASP A 118 -9.40 2.38 3.19
CA ASP A 118 -9.06 2.45 4.60
C ASP A 118 -10.33 2.32 5.43
N TYR A 119 -10.32 1.40 6.37
CA TYR A 119 -11.36 1.24 7.36
C TYR A 119 -10.92 1.87 8.67
N ARG A 120 -11.60 2.90 9.10
CA ARG A 120 -11.31 3.58 10.37
C ARG A 120 -11.70 2.72 11.55
N VAL A 121 -10.73 2.45 12.43
CA VAL A 121 -10.97 1.77 13.71
C VAL A 121 -11.38 2.85 14.72
N ILE A 122 -12.70 2.98 14.97
CA ILE A 122 -13.23 4.07 15.79
C ILE A 122 -13.24 3.68 17.27
N LYS A 123 -12.69 4.57 18.08
CA LYS A 123 -13.03 4.66 19.51
C LYS A 123 -13.96 5.85 19.71
N GLY A 124 -15.28 5.59 19.63
CA GLY A 124 -16.33 6.57 19.94
C GLY A 124 -16.63 7.60 18.83
N GLY A 125 -17.87 7.68 18.35
CA GLY A 125 -18.41 8.72 17.51
C GLY A 125 -18.91 8.32 16.12
N GLN A 126 -19.82 9.11 15.56
CA GLN A 126 -20.39 8.93 14.21
C GLN A 126 -19.46 9.55 13.16
N SER A 127 -18.79 8.75 12.36
CA SER A 127 -18.10 9.23 11.17
C SER A 127 -18.00 8.12 10.14
N ASN A 128 -17.81 8.49 8.87
CA ASN A 128 -17.63 7.54 7.78
C ASN A 128 -16.49 6.57 8.08
N LYS A 129 -16.83 5.27 8.14
CA LYS A 129 -15.89 4.20 8.49
C LYS A 129 -14.95 3.84 7.35
N LEU A 130 -15.34 4.13 6.10
CA LEU A 130 -14.61 3.76 4.90
C LEU A 130 -14.10 5.02 4.20
N VAL A 131 -12.82 5.04 3.88
CA VAL A 131 -12.15 6.08 3.11
C VAL A 131 -11.57 5.44 1.86
N PHE A 132 -11.98 5.93 0.68
CA PHE A 132 -11.47 5.49 -0.60
C PHE A 132 -10.37 6.44 -1.07
N GLY A 133 -9.38 5.88 -1.76
CA GLY A 133 -8.27 6.65 -2.28
C GLY A 133 -7.56 5.97 -3.44
N ALA A 134 -6.54 6.64 -3.96
CA ALA A 134 -5.58 6.10 -4.90
C ALA A 134 -4.17 6.14 -4.31
N ARG A 135 -3.37 5.13 -4.67
CA ARG A 135 -2.00 4.98 -4.21
C ARG A 135 -1.06 4.74 -5.39
N PRO A 136 -0.43 5.76 -5.96
CA PRO A 136 0.80 5.59 -6.72
C PRO A 136 1.96 5.24 -5.79
N GLU A 137 2.83 4.34 -6.26
CA GLU A 137 3.98 3.83 -5.52
C GLU A 137 5.17 3.60 -6.44
N ILE A 138 6.36 3.93 -5.97
CA ILE A 138 7.63 3.51 -6.56
C ILE A 138 8.42 2.72 -5.52
N GLY A 139 9.18 1.75 -5.98
CA GLY A 139 9.92 0.87 -5.08
C GLY A 139 11.23 0.38 -5.66
N LEU A 140 12.13 0.04 -4.74
CA LEU A 140 13.42 -0.57 -5.01
C LEU A 140 13.54 -1.81 -4.14
N SER A 141 13.95 -2.93 -4.75
CA SER A 141 14.17 -4.19 -4.03
C SER A 141 15.54 -4.72 -4.35
N TYR A 142 16.26 -5.19 -3.34
CA TYR A 142 17.54 -5.84 -3.47
C TYR A 142 17.44 -7.29 -3.04
N PHE A 143 17.80 -8.23 -3.91
CA PHE A 143 17.75 -9.67 -3.63
C PHE A 143 19.03 -10.09 -2.90
N LEU A 144 18.87 -10.43 -1.62
CA LEU A 144 19.92 -11.04 -0.80
C LEU A 144 20.18 -12.49 -1.20
N SER A 145 19.13 -13.15 -1.70
CA SER A 145 19.18 -14.51 -2.20
C SER A 145 18.08 -14.73 -3.25
N ASN A 146 18.03 -15.92 -3.85
CA ASN A 146 16.96 -16.29 -4.79
C ASN A 146 15.54 -16.26 -4.17
N ARG A 147 15.43 -16.16 -2.85
CA ARG A 147 14.14 -16.17 -2.13
C ARG A 147 13.88 -14.95 -1.29
N ILE A 148 14.92 -14.29 -0.80
CA ILE A 148 14.80 -13.20 0.16
C ILE A 148 15.24 -11.89 -0.51
N SER A 149 14.43 -10.87 -0.38
CA SER A 149 14.74 -9.51 -0.80
C SER A 149 14.47 -8.51 0.32
N LEU A 150 15.29 -7.47 0.37
CA LEU A 150 14.97 -6.24 1.09
C LEU A 150 14.33 -5.28 0.10
N TYR A 151 13.30 -4.55 0.52
CA TYR A 151 12.69 -3.54 -0.33
C TYR A 151 12.43 -2.25 0.41
N PHE A 152 12.48 -1.17 -0.34
CA PHE A 152 12.11 0.18 0.07
C PHE A 152 11.05 0.70 -0.88
N THR A 153 9.99 1.34 -0.35
CA THR A 153 8.97 1.96 -1.20
C THR A 153 8.63 3.35 -0.72
N VAL A 154 8.32 4.21 -1.70
CA VAL A 154 7.72 5.53 -1.50
C VAL A 154 6.37 5.52 -2.17
N ALA A 155 5.32 5.81 -1.41
CA ALA A 155 3.96 5.85 -1.92
C ALA A 155 3.26 7.14 -1.50
N TYR A 156 2.44 7.67 -2.40
CA TYR A 156 1.55 8.78 -2.11
C TYR A 156 0.12 8.26 -2.03
N LEU A 157 -0.55 8.52 -0.95
CA LEU A 157 -1.93 8.10 -0.74
C LEU A 157 -2.83 9.33 -0.75
N LYS A 158 -3.68 9.41 -1.76
CA LYS A 158 -4.67 10.48 -1.93
C LYS A 158 -6.05 9.95 -1.57
N GLY A 159 -6.65 10.48 -0.51
CA GLY A 159 -8.05 10.19 -0.16
C GLY A 159 -9.01 10.97 -1.04
N PHE A 160 -10.07 10.30 -1.52
CA PHE A 160 -11.15 10.90 -2.33
C PHE A 160 -12.45 11.02 -1.56
N SER A 161 -12.69 10.15 -0.58
CA SER A 161 -13.84 10.28 0.31
C SER A 161 -13.46 11.10 1.53
N GLY A 162 -14.29 12.06 1.85
CA GLY A 162 -14.08 12.90 3.01
C GLY A 162 -14.23 12.13 4.32
N VAL A 163 -13.43 12.53 5.30
CA VAL A 163 -13.62 12.15 6.70
C VAL A 163 -14.50 13.23 7.31
N GLU A 164 -15.72 12.90 7.66
CA GLU A 164 -16.58 13.84 8.37
C GLU A 164 -15.96 14.21 9.72
N SER A 165 -15.87 15.49 9.99
CA SER A 165 -15.30 16.01 11.23
C SER A 165 -16.28 15.81 12.38
N MET A 166 -15.81 15.20 13.47
CA MET A 166 -16.52 15.13 14.72
C MET A 166 -16.52 16.42 15.53
N MET A 167 -15.91 17.48 15.05
CA MET A 167 -15.88 18.77 15.72
C MET A 167 -16.94 19.67 15.15
N GLN A 168 -18.19 19.33 15.39
CA GLN A 168 -19.33 20.18 15.12
C GLN A 168 -19.62 21.04 16.36
N ALA A 169 -18.91 22.15 16.46
CA ALA A 169 -19.38 23.30 17.24
C ALA A 169 -19.88 24.43 16.34
N ASP A 170 -19.67 24.30 15.02
CA ASP A 170 -20.12 25.33 14.06
C ASP A 170 -20.67 24.63 12.80
N SER A 171 -21.83 25.07 12.35
CA SER A 171 -22.74 24.46 11.40
C SER A 171 -22.30 24.42 9.94
N SER A 172 -21.06 24.13 9.65
CA SER A 172 -20.60 23.89 8.28
C SER A 172 -20.11 22.44 8.14
N ASP A 173 -20.78 21.64 7.32
CA ASP A 173 -20.36 20.29 6.89
C ASP A 173 -19.04 20.37 6.13
N LYS A 174 -17.91 20.44 6.84
CA LYS A 174 -16.60 20.44 6.23
C LYS A 174 -16.11 19.02 6.05
N THR A 175 -15.90 18.64 4.82
CA THR A 175 -15.37 17.35 4.43
C THR A 175 -13.84 17.43 4.35
N PHE A 176 -13.14 16.73 5.22
CA PHE A 176 -11.68 16.68 5.23
C PHE A 176 -11.17 15.51 4.39
N TYR A 177 -10.27 15.79 3.46
CA TYR A 177 -9.55 14.76 2.69
C TYR A 177 -8.18 14.55 3.32
N ASN A 178 -7.81 13.30 3.49
CA ASN A 178 -6.53 12.95 4.10
C ASN A 178 -5.53 12.51 3.03
N ASN A 179 -4.39 13.15 3.02
CA ASN A 179 -3.26 12.80 2.16
C ASN A 179 -2.11 12.25 3.00
N SER A 180 -1.32 11.37 2.40
CA SER A 180 -0.21 10.74 3.10
C SER A 180 0.94 10.45 2.14
N LEU A 181 2.16 10.70 2.60
CA LEU A 181 3.39 10.26 1.95
C LEU A 181 4.03 9.18 2.82
N LEU A 182 4.10 7.95 2.28
CA LEU A 182 4.58 6.77 2.99
C LEU A 182 6.00 6.45 2.55
N PHE A 183 6.86 6.14 3.54
CA PHE A 183 8.19 5.60 3.33
C PHE A 183 8.25 4.28 4.08
N THR A 184 8.35 3.16 3.36
CA THR A 184 8.34 1.84 3.97
C THR A 184 9.57 1.04 3.58
N ILE A 185 10.04 0.24 4.51
CA ILE A 185 11.08 -0.76 4.31
C ILE A 185 10.54 -2.11 4.72
N GLY A 186 10.97 -3.18 4.05
CA GLY A 186 10.47 -4.49 4.37
C GLY A 186 11.28 -5.62 3.79
N ILE A 187 10.79 -6.83 4.07
CA ILE A 187 11.36 -8.08 3.61
C ILE A 187 10.34 -8.75 2.68
N GLY A 188 10.82 -9.16 1.51
CA GLY A 188 10.06 -9.98 0.57
C GLY A 188 10.56 -11.42 0.58
N TYR A 189 9.62 -12.37 0.59
CA TYR A 189 9.92 -13.79 0.45
C TYR A 189 9.28 -14.35 -0.82
N ARG A 190 10.10 -14.84 -1.74
CA ARG A 190 9.64 -15.48 -2.97
C ARG A 190 9.22 -16.92 -2.68
N VAL A 191 7.94 -17.22 -2.86
CA VAL A 191 7.33 -18.52 -2.51
C VAL A 191 7.83 -19.65 -3.39
N LYS A 192 8.14 -19.38 -4.67
CA LYS A 192 8.73 -20.37 -5.59
C LYS A 192 9.98 -19.83 -6.27
N LYS A 193 10.95 -20.71 -6.47
CA LYS A 193 12.15 -20.43 -7.28
C LYS A 193 11.74 -20.09 -8.71
N LYS A 194 12.20 -18.96 -9.23
CA LYS A 194 12.20 -18.72 -10.67
C LYS A 194 13.10 -19.81 -11.28
N LYS A 195 12.56 -20.69 -12.14
CA LYS A 195 13.39 -21.48 -13.03
C LYS A 195 14.00 -20.50 -14.03
N ILE A 196 15.25 -20.13 -13.81
CA ILE A 196 16.02 -19.40 -14.78
C ILE A 196 16.35 -20.41 -15.86
N ASN A 197 15.56 -20.46 -16.91
CA ASN A 197 15.95 -21.13 -18.12
C ASN A 197 17.03 -20.27 -18.74
N TYR A 198 18.30 -20.60 -18.47
CA TYR A 198 19.41 -20.15 -19.27
C TYR A 198 19.24 -20.76 -20.66
N TRP A 199 18.56 -20.10 -21.55
CA TRP A 199 18.72 -20.40 -22.96
C TRP A 199 20.12 -19.97 -23.31
N HIS A 200 20.99 -20.95 -23.55
CA HIS A 200 22.26 -20.75 -24.18
C HIS A 200 22.08 -19.88 -25.42
N TYR A 201 22.62 -18.68 -25.41
CA TYR A 201 23.13 -18.08 -26.62
C TYR A 201 24.43 -18.85 -26.96
N SER A 202 24.28 -20.07 -27.47
CA SER A 202 25.32 -20.74 -28.23
C SER A 202 24.85 -20.69 -29.68
N SER A 203 25.67 -20.11 -30.50
CA SER A 203 25.63 -20.04 -31.95
C SER A 203 25.00 -18.75 -32.54
N LEU A 204 25.83 -17.75 -32.75
CA LEU A 204 26.23 -17.34 -34.09
C LEU A 204 27.59 -16.70 -34.03
#